data_88ba46d62657e324985bcfa2a45a4864
#
_entry.id   88ba46d62657e324985bcfa2a45a4864
#
_cell.length_a   1.000
_cell.length_b   1.000
_cell.length_c   1.000
_cell.angle_alpha   90.00
_cell.angle_beta   90.00
_cell.angle_gamma   90.00
#
_symmetry.space_group_name_H-M   'P 1'
#
loop_
_entity.id
_entity.type
_entity.pdbx_description
1 polymer ?
#
loop_
_entity_poly.entity_id
_entity_poly.type
_entity_poly.pdbx_seq_one_letter_code
_entity_poly.pdbx_strand_id
1 'polypeptide(L)'
;DIESLFLKRDVLGSDEINMRGGIKKITPDIESMDLTVSGMIKQEESRINNLGQQLDHVRRNNKIFDSEIERLNQTIKPDPVFSSRDYIDAFVSFRKGQYAKSANLFGKALQSNPPYELTDNLLFGLGMSQYRLGNISKVSKPLSRLISKYPDSEKWYMSHLVLALTHYKKREKSQALYVLQKGLKKNPPYFIRSMFMNLNKLIHK
;
A
#
# COMPACT_ATOMS: atom_id res chain seq x y z
N ASP A 1 16.01 -42.21 -32.30
CA ASP A 1 17.03 -41.68 -33.18
C ASP A 1 17.93 -40.71 -32.39
N ILE A 2 19.24 -41.07 -32.34
CA ILE A 2 20.24 -40.34 -31.48
C ILE A 2 20.41 -38.88 -31.95
N GLU A 3 20.32 -38.62 -33.26
CA GLU A 3 20.39 -37.25 -33.82
C GLU A 3 19.26 -36.34 -33.34
N SER A 4 18.03 -36.86 -33.22
CA SER A 4 16.90 -36.08 -32.71
C SER A 4 17.04 -35.70 -31.22
N LEU A 5 17.74 -36.52 -30.45
CA LEU A 5 18.05 -36.24 -29.05
C LEU A 5 19.15 -35.16 -28.92
N PHE A 6 20.15 -35.17 -29.79
CA PHE A 6 21.15 -34.11 -29.82
C PHE A 6 20.58 -32.75 -30.21
N LEU A 7 19.72 -32.70 -31.24
CA LEU A 7 19.00 -31.49 -31.63
C LEU A 7 18.07 -30.96 -30.50
N LYS A 8 17.33 -31.82 -29.80
CA LYS A 8 16.54 -31.42 -28.63
C LYS A 8 17.39 -30.89 -27.48
N ARG A 9 18.56 -31.50 -27.24
CA ARG A 9 19.49 -31.03 -26.20
C ARG A 9 20.06 -29.65 -26.54
N ASP A 10 20.39 -29.38 -27.79
CA ASP A 10 20.96 -28.09 -28.22
C ASP A 10 19.89 -26.97 -28.20
N VAL A 11 18.62 -27.30 -28.55
CA VAL A 11 17.52 -26.37 -28.39
C VAL A 11 17.24 -26.04 -26.91
N LEU A 12 17.22 -27.05 -26.02
CA LEU A 12 17.06 -26.84 -24.58
C LEU A 12 18.21 -26.06 -23.97
N GLY A 13 19.47 -26.28 -24.44
CA GLY A 13 20.62 -25.51 -24.03
C GLY A 13 20.54 -24.03 -24.47
N SER A 14 20.05 -23.79 -25.68
CA SER A 14 19.80 -22.44 -26.22
C SER A 14 18.72 -21.72 -25.42
N ASP A 15 17.61 -22.41 -25.09
CA ASP A 15 16.53 -21.86 -24.30
C ASP A 15 16.95 -21.56 -22.85
N GLU A 16 17.81 -22.42 -22.27
CA GLU A 16 18.40 -22.17 -20.95
C GLU A 16 19.30 -20.93 -20.94
N ILE A 17 20.15 -20.75 -21.95
CA ILE A 17 21.00 -19.58 -22.11
C ILE A 17 20.17 -18.32 -22.29
N ASN A 18 19.11 -18.38 -23.11
CA ASN A 18 18.18 -17.27 -23.33
C ASN A 18 17.41 -16.91 -22.05
N MET A 19 16.94 -17.90 -21.29
CA MET A 19 16.28 -17.68 -20.00
C MET A 19 17.24 -17.10 -18.96
N ARG A 20 18.47 -17.60 -18.86
CA ARG A 20 19.51 -17.03 -17.97
C ARG A 20 19.87 -15.60 -18.37
N GLY A 21 19.97 -15.31 -19.67
CA GLY A 21 20.15 -13.96 -20.21
C GLY A 21 18.97 -13.03 -19.90
N GLY A 22 17.76 -13.56 -19.99
CA GLY A 22 16.52 -12.85 -19.58
C GLY A 22 16.50 -12.54 -18.09
N ILE A 23 16.82 -13.51 -17.24
CA ILE A 23 16.90 -13.34 -15.78
C ILE A 23 17.95 -12.29 -15.42
N LYS A 24 19.16 -12.36 -16.01
CA LYS A 24 20.20 -11.34 -15.79
C LYS A 24 19.79 -9.92 -16.16
N LYS A 25 18.94 -9.75 -17.17
CA LYS A 25 18.41 -8.44 -17.58
C LYS A 25 17.27 -7.95 -16.68
N ILE A 26 16.52 -8.86 -16.06
CA ILE A 26 15.36 -8.52 -15.21
C ILE A 26 15.81 -8.23 -13.77
N THR A 27 16.86 -8.89 -13.30
CA THR A 27 17.35 -8.71 -11.92
C THR A 27 17.69 -7.24 -11.59
N PRO A 28 18.44 -6.47 -12.43
CA PRO A 28 18.70 -5.05 -12.17
C PRO A 28 17.42 -4.19 -12.16
N ASP A 29 16.45 -4.53 -13.02
CA ASP A 29 15.17 -3.79 -13.07
C ASP A 29 14.34 -4.02 -11.81
N ILE A 30 14.38 -5.26 -11.27
CA ILE A 30 13.72 -5.61 -10.00
C ILE A 30 14.42 -4.91 -8.84
N GLU A 31 15.75 -4.94 -8.78
CA GLU A 31 16.54 -4.24 -7.76
C GLU A 31 16.32 -2.72 -7.82
N SER A 32 16.29 -2.14 -9.02
CA SER A 32 15.98 -0.71 -9.23
C SER A 32 14.55 -0.36 -8.78
N MET A 33 13.57 -1.26 -9.02
CA MET A 33 12.20 -1.06 -8.54
C MET A 33 12.11 -1.21 -7.03
N ASP A 34 12.82 -2.16 -6.44
CA ASP A 34 12.83 -2.35 -4.99
C ASP A 34 13.49 -1.15 -4.28
N LEU A 35 14.57 -0.61 -4.84
CA LEU A 35 15.19 0.64 -4.40
C LEU A 35 14.25 1.83 -4.56
N THR A 36 13.51 1.91 -5.67
CA THR A 36 12.56 2.99 -5.92
C THR A 36 11.37 2.92 -4.97
N VAL A 37 10.81 1.73 -4.79
CA VAL A 37 9.72 1.47 -3.81
C VAL A 37 10.23 1.72 -2.38
N SER A 38 11.44 1.30 -2.05
CA SER A 38 12.07 1.57 -0.75
C SER A 38 12.33 3.05 -0.52
N GLY A 39 12.77 3.78 -1.55
CA GLY A 39 12.95 5.24 -1.52
C GLY A 39 11.64 5.98 -1.26
N MET A 40 10.55 5.52 -1.90
CA MET A 40 9.21 6.09 -1.69
C MET A 40 8.64 5.77 -0.33
N ILE A 41 8.87 4.55 0.14
CA ILE A 41 8.51 4.17 1.50
C ILE A 41 9.22 5.10 2.49
N LYS A 42 10.51 5.39 2.30
CA LYS A 42 11.27 6.35 3.13
C LYS A 42 10.73 7.77 3.03
N GLN A 43 10.31 8.20 1.84
CA GLN A 43 9.71 9.53 1.64
C GLN A 43 8.32 9.62 2.30
N GLU A 44 7.48 8.60 2.17
CA GLU A 44 6.21 8.53 2.88
C GLU A 44 6.40 8.34 4.39
N GLU A 45 7.42 7.61 4.83
CA GLU A 45 7.82 7.54 6.23
C GLU A 45 8.28 8.90 6.76
N SER A 46 9.00 9.70 5.97
CA SER A 46 9.38 11.07 6.33
C SER A 46 8.17 12.00 6.40
N ARG A 47 7.22 11.89 5.45
CA ARG A 47 5.94 12.60 5.50
C ARG A 47 5.08 12.19 6.69
N ILE A 48 5.00 10.90 6.96
CA ILE A 48 4.31 10.35 8.14
C ILE A 48 5.01 10.83 9.41
N ASN A 49 6.35 10.96 9.41
CA ASN A 49 7.11 11.52 10.54
C ASN A 49 6.78 12.99 10.79
N ASN A 50 6.67 13.78 9.73
CA ASN A 50 6.28 15.20 9.83
C ASN A 50 4.82 15.35 10.31
N LEU A 51 3.89 14.57 9.72
CA LEU A 51 2.50 14.48 10.19
C LEU A 51 2.41 14.00 11.65
N GLY A 52 3.30 13.09 12.07
CA GLY A 52 3.39 12.63 13.44
C GLY A 52 3.82 13.71 14.41
N GLN A 53 4.75 14.60 14.01
CA GLN A 53 5.14 15.76 14.83
C GLN A 53 3.99 16.77 14.95
N GLN A 54 3.26 17.00 13.85
CA GLN A 54 2.06 17.85 13.86
C GLN A 54 0.95 17.22 14.72
N LEU A 55 0.76 15.90 14.63
CA LEU A 55 -0.18 15.15 15.47
C LEU A 55 0.23 15.16 16.96
N ASP A 56 1.52 15.10 17.27
CA ASP A 56 1.99 15.21 18.65
C ASP A 56 1.78 16.65 19.21
N HIS A 57 1.80 17.66 18.35
CA HIS A 57 1.43 19.02 18.73
C HIS A 57 -0.10 19.16 18.97
N VAL A 58 -0.90 18.61 18.06
CA VAL A 58 -2.38 18.51 18.22
C VAL A 58 -2.73 17.67 19.45
N ARG A 59 -2.00 16.59 19.72
CA ARG A 59 -2.19 15.71 20.89
C ARG A 59 -1.94 16.43 22.22
N ARG A 60 -0.94 17.35 22.27
CA ARG A 60 -0.72 18.20 23.45
C ARG A 60 -1.86 19.18 23.66
N ASN A 61 -2.41 19.72 22.58
CA ASN A 61 -3.56 20.63 22.65
C ASN A 61 -4.89 19.88 22.96
N ASN A 62 -5.06 18.66 22.42
CA ASN A 62 -6.26 17.85 22.67
C ASN A 62 -6.33 17.27 24.09
N LYS A 63 -5.18 17.11 24.80
CA LYS A 63 -5.23 16.73 26.24
C LYS A 63 -6.03 17.70 27.09
N ILE A 64 -6.04 18.97 26.73
CA ILE A 64 -6.80 20.01 27.40
C ILE A 64 -8.31 19.85 27.08
N PHE A 65 -8.63 19.49 25.82
CA PHE A 65 -10.03 19.24 25.39
C PHE A 65 -10.58 17.91 25.93
N ASP A 66 -9.76 16.85 26.00
CA ASP A 66 -10.19 15.53 26.51
C ASP A 66 -10.61 15.63 27.99
N SER A 67 -9.87 16.44 28.81
CA SER A 67 -10.24 16.67 30.19
C SER A 67 -11.56 17.46 30.33
N GLU A 68 -11.87 18.34 29.39
CA GLU A 68 -13.13 19.09 29.35
C GLU A 68 -14.30 18.24 28.84
N ILE A 69 -14.06 17.38 27.85
CA ILE A 69 -15.04 16.43 27.29
C ILE A 69 -15.36 15.33 28.29
N GLU A 70 -14.38 14.82 29.04
CA GLU A 70 -14.62 13.82 30.10
C GLU A 70 -15.53 14.40 31.23
N ARG A 71 -15.39 15.69 31.55
CA ARG A 71 -16.32 16.40 32.46
C ARG A 71 -17.76 16.52 31.91
N LEU A 72 -17.90 16.66 30.58
CA LEU A 72 -19.21 16.82 29.93
C LEU A 72 -19.90 15.47 29.65
N ASN A 73 -19.15 14.38 29.47
CA ASN A 73 -19.67 13.06 29.07
C ASN A 73 -20.09 12.13 30.23
N GLN A 74 -20.03 12.58 31.49
CA GLN A 74 -20.53 11.76 32.61
C GLN A 74 -22.06 11.51 32.58
N THR A 75 -22.79 12.08 31.61
CA THR A 75 -24.26 11.99 31.53
C THR A 75 -24.81 11.27 30.30
N ILE A 76 -24.01 10.88 29.30
CA ILE A 76 -24.50 10.26 28.05
C ILE A 76 -23.77 8.96 27.75
N LYS A 77 -24.50 7.83 27.67
CA LYS A 77 -23.95 6.58 27.12
C LYS A 77 -23.77 6.78 25.61
N PRO A 78 -22.53 6.79 25.08
CA PRO A 78 -22.34 7.01 23.66
C PRO A 78 -22.45 5.70 22.87
N ASP A 79 -23.09 5.78 21.70
CA ASP A 79 -22.83 4.87 20.58
C ASP A 79 -21.31 4.77 20.30
N PRO A 80 -20.82 3.70 19.66
CA PRO A 80 -19.38 3.51 19.44
C PRO A 80 -18.81 4.68 18.63
N VAL A 81 -18.35 5.69 19.35
CA VAL A 81 -17.78 6.91 18.80
C VAL A 81 -16.37 6.62 18.29
N PHE A 82 -16.06 7.11 17.11
CA PHE A 82 -14.71 7.06 16.54
C PHE A 82 -13.67 7.60 17.54
N SER A 83 -12.70 6.78 17.88
CA SER A 83 -11.61 7.13 18.78
C SER A 83 -10.45 7.75 17.99
N SER A 84 -10.26 9.05 18.11
CA SER A 84 -9.07 9.76 17.57
C SER A 84 -7.77 9.17 18.12
N ARG A 85 -7.80 8.63 19.32
CA ARG A 85 -6.65 7.96 19.94
C ARG A 85 -6.30 6.67 19.21
N ASP A 86 -7.28 5.80 18.93
CA ASP A 86 -7.05 4.57 18.18
C ASP A 86 -6.52 4.86 16.77
N TYR A 87 -7.00 5.96 16.15
CA TYR A 87 -6.51 6.45 14.87
C TYR A 87 -5.02 6.83 14.94
N ILE A 88 -4.63 7.65 15.90
CA ILE A 88 -3.24 8.09 16.11
C ILE A 88 -2.35 6.88 16.43
N ASP A 89 -2.78 6.02 17.35
CA ASP A 89 -2.02 4.85 17.77
C ASP A 89 -1.82 3.84 16.62
N ALA A 90 -2.75 3.77 15.66
CA ALA A 90 -2.59 2.99 14.44
C ALA A 90 -1.41 3.49 13.59
N PHE A 91 -1.31 4.79 13.35
CA PHE A 91 -0.20 5.40 12.60
C PHE A 91 1.13 5.28 13.34
N VAL A 92 1.14 5.54 14.65
CA VAL A 92 2.34 5.37 15.48
C VAL A 92 2.84 3.94 15.43
N SER A 93 1.94 2.96 15.50
CA SER A 93 2.28 1.53 15.39
C SER A 93 2.85 1.19 14.01
N PHE A 94 2.27 1.76 12.94
CA PHE A 94 2.77 1.60 11.57
C PHE A 94 4.22 2.12 11.45
N ARG A 95 4.48 3.34 11.91
CA ARG A 95 5.81 3.95 11.91
C ARG A 95 6.86 3.13 12.67
N LYS A 96 6.46 2.50 13.77
CA LYS A 96 7.32 1.62 14.60
C LYS A 96 7.51 0.23 13.98
N GLY A 97 6.98 -0.03 12.78
CA GLY A 97 7.04 -1.37 12.15
C GLY A 97 6.13 -2.41 12.80
N GLN A 98 5.27 -2.02 13.74
CA GLN A 98 4.33 -2.90 14.44
C GLN A 98 3.07 -3.11 13.57
N TYR A 99 3.27 -3.67 12.35
CA TYR A 99 2.22 -3.73 11.33
C TYR A 99 0.99 -4.54 11.74
N ALA A 100 1.14 -5.59 12.55
CA ALA A 100 0.02 -6.38 13.06
C ALA A 100 -0.88 -5.55 13.97
N LYS A 101 -0.28 -4.82 14.93
CA LYS A 101 -0.98 -3.92 15.83
C LYS A 101 -1.65 -2.78 15.05
N SER A 102 -0.92 -2.19 14.10
CA SER A 102 -1.42 -1.13 13.24
C SER A 102 -2.65 -1.58 12.43
N ALA A 103 -2.57 -2.75 11.77
CA ALA A 103 -3.69 -3.31 11.02
C ALA A 103 -4.95 -3.53 11.88
N ASN A 104 -4.76 -4.01 13.12
CA ASN A 104 -5.87 -4.20 14.06
C ASN A 104 -6.52 -2.87 14.44
N LEU A 105 -5.70 -1.86 14.80
CA LEU A 105 -6.20 -0.53 15.18
C LEU A 105 -6.89 0.19 14.03
N PHE A 106 -6.32 0.17 12.80
CA PHE A 106 -7.00 0.72 11.62
C PHE A 106 -8.33 0.00 11.34
N GLY A 107 -8.34 -1.35 11.48
CA GLY A 107 -9.55 -2.13 11.30
C GLY A 107 -10.64 -1.78 12.33
N LYS A 108 -10.26 -1.62 13.59
CA LYS A 108 -11.17 -1.20 14.68
C LYS A 108 -11.70 0.21 14.44
N ALA A 109 -10.83 1.17 14.09
CA ALA A 109 -11.23 2.53 13.79
C ALA A 109 -12.21 2.61 12.60
N LEU A 110 -12.05 1.77 11.58
CA LEU A 110 -12.98 1.68 10.46
C LEU A 110 -14.37 1.14 10.83
N GLN A 111 -14.47 0.37 11.92
CA GLN A 111 -15.75 -0.15 12.44
C GLN A 111 -16.47 0.85 13.36
N SER A 112 -15.78 1.87 13.84
CA SER A 112 -16.29 2.87 14.79
C SER A 112 -16.93 4.08 14.11
N ASN A 113 -17.42 3.95 12.88
CA ASN A 113 -18.04 5.00 12.10
C ASN A 113 -17.20 6.29 12.02
N PRO A 114 -15.98 6.21 11.41
CA PRO A 114 -15.03 7.32 11.36
C PRO A 114 -15.57 8.47 10.50
N PRO A 115 -15.11 9.73 10.74
CA PRO A 115 -15.36 10.85 9.85
C PRO A 115 -14.95 10.52 8.42
N TYR A 116 -15.73 11.03 7.46
CA TYR A 116 -15.49 10.77 6.03
C TYR A 116 -14.07 11.15 5.60
N GLU A 117 -13.59 12.29 6.09
CA GLU A 117 -12.29 12.90 5.79
C GLU A 117 -11.09 12.07 6.31
N LEU A 118 -11.33 11.17 7.25
CA LEU A 118 -10.29 10.29 7.81
C LEU A 118 -10.37 8.87 7.27
N THR A 119 -11.47 8.52 6.62
CA THR A 119 -11.73 7.13 6.22
C THR A 119 -10.77 6.66 5.13
N ASP A 120 -10.38 7.52 4.19
CA ASP A 120 -9.40 7.18 3.16
C ASP A 120 -8.01 6.88 3.77
N ASN A 121 -7.57 7.67 4.76
CA ASN A 121 -6.35 7.43 5.51
C ASN A 121 -6.38 6.10 6.25
N LEU A 122 -7.51 5.78 6.90
CA LEU A 122 -7.71 4.50 7.59
C LEU A 122 -7.65 3.31 6.63
N LEU A 123 -8.31 3.42 5.47
CA LEU A 123 -8.32 2.39 4.43
C LEU A 123 -6.93 2.17 3.85
N PHE A 124 -6.20 3.26 3.57
CA PHE A 124 -4.83 3.19 3.09
C PHE A 124 -3.91 2.56 4.14
N GLY A 125 -3.96 3.06 5.39
CA GLY A 125 -3.16 2.53 6.49
C GLY A 125 -3.40 1.04 6.75
N LEU A 126 -4.66 0.59 6.69
CA LEU A 126 -4.99 -0.84 6.80
C LEU A 126 -4.39 -1.63 5.63
N GLY A 127 -4.59 -1.17 4.38
CA GLY A 127 -4.07 -1.83 3.19
C GLY A 127 -2.54 -1.95 3.22
N MET A 128 -1.85 -0.87 3.58
CA MET A 128 -0.39 -0.84 3.71
C MET A 128 0.12 -1.73 4.84
N SER A 129 -0.54 -1.74 6.00
CA SER A 129 -0.17 -2.61 7.12
C SER A 129 -0.28 -4.08 6.72
N GLN A 130 -1.35 -4.48 6.02
CA GLN A 130 -1.51 -5.84 5.50
C GLN A 130 -0.46 -6.19 4.45
N TYR A 131 -0.11 -5.24 3.57
CA TYR A 131 0.95 -5.43 2.57
C TYR A 131 2.31 -5.66 3.22
N ARG A 132 2.66 -4.85 4.22
CA ARG A 132 3.92 -4.98 4.99
C ARG A 132 3.99 -6.27 5.81
N LEU A 133 2.86 -6.79 6.26
CA LEU A 133 2.76 -8.11 6.92
C LEU A 133 2.90 -9.29 5.95
N GLY A 134 2.88 -9.05 4.63
CA GLY A 134 2.81 -10.12 3.64
C GLY A 134 1.43 -10.77 3.52
N ASN A 135 0.40 -10.22 4.16
CA ASN A 135 -0.99 -10.71 4.11
C ASN A 135 -1.68 -10.29 2.81
N ILE A 136 -1.13 -10.72 1.69
CA ILE A 136 -1.49 -10.28 0.34
C ILE A 136 -2.98 -10.41 0.04
N SER A 137 -3.65 -11.45 0.57
CA SER A 137 -5.09 -11.65 0.41
C SER A 137 -5.95 -10.56 1.06
N LYS A 138 -5.46 -9.91 2.12
CA LYS A 138 -6.18 -8.88 2.89
C LYS A 138 -5.95 -7.46 2.38
N VAL A 139 -5.02 -7.25 1.44
CA VAL A 139 -4.65 -5.94 0.90
C VAL A 139 -5.74 -5.37 0.00
N SER A 140 -6.33 -6.21 -0.85
CA SER A 140 -7.20 -5.74 -1.95
C SER A 140 -8.48 -5.06 -1.44
N LYS A 141 -9.12 -5.60 -0.40
CA LYS A 141 -10.40 -5.09 0.09
C LYS A 141 -10.35 -3.61 0.53
N PRO A 142 -9.45 -3.19 1.44
CA PRO A 142 -9.37 -1.79 1.86
C PRO A 142 -8.93 -0.86 0.72
N LEU A 143 -7.94 -1.24 -0.10
CA LEU A 143 -7.46 -0.37 -1.17
C LEU A 143 -8.49 -0.20 -2.30
N SER A 144 -9.21 -1.25 -2.67
CA SER A 144 -10.30 -1.14 -3.65
C SER A 144 -11.45 -0.26 -3.15
N ARG A 145 -11.77 -0.35 -1.84
CA ARG A 145 -12.76 0.54 -1.23
C ARG A 145 -12.30 2.00 -1.28
N LEU A 146 -11.04 2.29 -0.97
CA LEU A 146 -10.47 3.63 -1.11
C LEU A 146 -10.59 4.13 -2.55
N ILE A 147 -10.10 3.36 -3.50
CA ILE A 147 -10.11 3.71 -4.93
C ILE A 147 -11.53 4.04 -5.43
N SER A 148 -12.53 3.28 -4.99
CA SER A 148 -13.91 3.44 -5.46
C SER A 148 -14.68 4.54 -4.77
N LYS A 149 -14.44 4.78 -3.48
CA LYS A 149 -15.23 5.70 -2.66
C LYS A 149 -14.56 7.08 -2.45
N TYR A 150 -13.24 7.15 -2.65
CA TYR A 150 -12.44 8.36 -2.42
C TYR A 150 -11.57 8.68 -3.64
N PRO A 151 -12.19 8.96 -4.80
CA PRO A 151 -11.45 9.17 -6.06
C PRO A 151 -10.54 10.40 -6.04
N ASP A 152 -10.78 11.35 -5.13
CA ASP A 152 -10.03 12.59 -4.99
C ASP A 152 -9.00 12.54 -3.82
N SER A 153 -8.91 11.39 -3.15
CA SER A 153 -7.89 11.18 -2.12
C SER A 153 -6.47 11.26 -2.70
N GLU A 154 -5.56 11.92 -1.99
CA GLU A 154 -4.13 11.93 -2.33
C GLU A 154 -3.50 10.52 -2.32
N LYS A 155 -4.13 9.56 -1.62
CA LYS A 155 -3.71 8.15 -1.56
C LYS A 155 -4.21 7.33 -2.76
N TRP A 156 -5.04 7.91 -3.62
CA TRP A 156 -5.71 7.19 -4.70
C TRP A 156 -4.72 6.52 -5.67
N TYR A 157 -3.72 7.26 -6.15
CA TYR A 157 -2.71 6.71 -7.05
C TYR A 157 -1.85 5.63 -6.39
N MET A 158 -1.41 5.87 -5.17
CA MET A 158 -0.61 4.90 -4.42
C MET A 158 -1.40 3.63 -4.14
N SER A 159 -2.69 3.75 -3.87
CA SER A 159 -3.58 2.59 -3.71
C SER A 159 -3.67 1.74 -4.96
N HIS A 160 -3.73 2.36 -6.15
CA HIS A 160 -3.68 1.64 -7.42
C HIS A 160 -2.34 0.91 -7.61
N LEU A 161 -1.22 1.59 -7.33
CA LEU A 161 0.09 0.99 -7.48
C LEU A 161 0.26 -0.22 -6.56
N VAL A 162 -0.06 -0.08 -5.27
CA VAL A 162 0.05 -1.17 -4.30
C VAL A 162 -0.92 -2.31 -4.62
N LEU A 163 -2.12 -2.00 -5.10
CA LEU A 163 -3.08 -3.02 -5.53
C LEU A 163 -2.59 -3.78 -6.76
N ALA A 164 -2.00 -3.10 -7.74
CA ALA A 164 -1.40 -3.73 -8.90
C ALA A 164 -0.21 -4.62 -8.52
N LEU A 165 0.69 -4.16 -7.64
CA LEU A 165 1.77 -4.97 -7.07
C LEU A 165 1.23 -6.20 -6.33
N THR A 166 0.12 -6.04 -5.61
CA THR A 166 -0.54 -7.14 -4.90
C THR A 166 -1.03 -8.21 -5.87
N HIS A 167 -1.69 -7.82 -6.96
CA HIS A 167 -2.11 -8.74 -8.02
C HIS A 167 -0.92 -9.40 -8.72
N TYR A 168 0.13 -8.64 -8.99
CA TYR A 168 1.35 -9.18 -9.58
C TYR A 168 2.00 -10.25 -8.70
N LYS A 169 2.12 -10.00 -7.38
CA LYS A 169 2.62 -11.00 -6.42
C LYS A 169 1.76 -12.26 -6.35
N LYS A 170 0.46 -12.14 -6.61
CA LYS A 170 -0.46 -13.28 -6.73
C LYS A 170 -0.40 -14.00 -8.08
N ARG A 171 0.45 -13.55 -9.00
CA ARG A 171 0.51 -14.02 -10.40
C ARG A 171 -0.77 -13.75 -11.21
N GLU A 172 -1.59 -12.80 -10.76
CA GLU A 172 -2.82 -12.34 -11.42
C GLU A 172 -2.48 -11.20 -12.40
N LYS A 173 -1.72 -11.53 -13.47
CA LYS A 173 -1.13 -10.57 -14.42
C LYS A 173 -2.19 -9.65 -15.06
N SER A 174 -3.29 -10.21 -15.51
CA SER A 174 -4.38 -9.44 -16.15
C SER A 174 -5.00 -8.42 -15.20
N GLN A 175 -5.21 -8.79 -13.93
CA GLN A 175 -5.76 -7.89 -12.91
C GLN A 175 -4.76 -6.78 -12.56
N ALA A 176 -3.48 -7.11 -12.45
CA ALA A 176 -2.44 -6.12 -12.21
C ALA A 176 -2.41 -5.06 -13.30
N LEU A 177 -2.41 -5.46 -14.58
CA LEU A 177 -2.45 -4.56 -15.73
C LEU A 177 -3.71 -3.71 -15.78
N TYR A 178 -4.87 -4.30 -15.49
CA TYR A 178 -6.15 -3.57 -15.44
C TYR A 178 -6.11 -2.44 -14.40
N VAL A 179 -5.62 -2.73 -13.19
CA VAL A 179 -5.51 -1.75 -12.11
C VAL A 179 -4.52 -0.63 -12.49
N LEU A 180 -3.39 -0.97 -13.09
CA LEU A 180 -2.39 0.01 -13.57
C LEU A 180 -2.98 0.94 -14.63
N GLN A 181 -3.67 0.39 -15.63
CA GLN A 181 -4.29 1.18 -16.68
C GLN A 181 -5.33 2.16 -16.14
N LYS A 182 -6.12 1.74 -15.14
CA LYS A 182 -7.06 2.65 -14.47
C LYS A 182 -6.34 3.81 -13.77
N GLY A 183 -5.25 3.54 -13.06
CA GLY A 183 -4.45 4.57 -12.42
C GLY A 183 -3.83 5.55 -13.43
N LEU A 184 -3.36 5.06 -14.57
CA LEU A 184 -2.78 5.89 -15.63
C LEU A 184 -3.79 6.80 -16.35
N LYS A 185 -5.06 6.37 -16.47
CA LYS A 185 -6.12 7.15 -17.14
C LYS A 185 -6.40 8.51 -16.47
N LYS A 186 -6.20 8.64 -15.17
CA LYS A 186 -6.36 9.89 -14.41
C LYS A 186 -5.18 10.85 -14.52
N ASN A 187 -4.24 10.59 -15.44
CA ASN A 187 -3.10 11.45 -15.71
C ASN A 187 -2.26 11.77 -14.47
N PRO A 188 -1.64 10.76 -13.83
CA PRO A 188 -0.91 10.95 -12.59
C PRO A 188 0.28 11.90 -12.75
N PRO A 189 0.74 12.57 -11.68
CA PRO A 189 1.97 13.36 -11.66
C PRO A 189 3.16 12.57 -12.22
N TYR A 190 4.14 13.27 -12.81
CA TYR A 190 5.27 12.65 -13.52
C TYR A 190 5.97 11.54 -12.73
N PHE A 191 6.25 11.79 -11.46
CA PHE A 191 6.91 10.81 -10.59
C PHE A 191 6.07 9.53 -10.41
N ILE A 192 4.78 9.68 -10.11
CA ILE A 192 3.87 8.54 -9.95
C ILE A 192 3.69 7.81 -11.29
N ARG A 193 3.60 8.56 -12.40
CA ARG A 193 3.50 7.98 -13.74
C ARG A 193 4.69 7.07 -14.06
N SER A 194 5.92 7.50 -13.74
CA SER A 194 7.12 6.70 -14.00
C SER A 194 7.06 5.35 -13.28
N MET A 195 6.52 5.31 -12.07
CA MET A 195 6.36 4.07 -11.31
C MET A 195 5.33 3.13 -11.92
N PHE A 196 4.18 3.67 -12.33
CA PHE A 196 3.19 2.89 -13.06
C PHE A 196 3.77 2.29 -14.33
N MET A 197 4.55 3.07 -15.09
CA MET A 197 5.20 2.61 -16.32
C MET A 197 6.24 1.53 -16.05
N ASN A 198 7.04 1.67 -15.00
CA ASN A 198 8.03 0.67 -14.62
C ASN A 198 7.38 -0.66 -14.21
N LEU A 199 6.33 -0.59 -13.39
CA LEU A 199 5.59 -1.79 -13.02
C LEU A 199 4.89 -2.43 -14.24
N ASN A 200 4.34 -1.60 -15.15
CA ASN A 200 3.75 -2.10 -16.39
C ASN A 200 4.77 -2.86 -17.25
N LYS A 201 5.98 -2.32 -17.42
CA LYS A 201 7.08 -3.00 -18.13
C LYS A 201 7.45 -4.33 -17.46
N LEU A 202 7.52 -4.34 -16.12
CA LEU A 202 7.83 -5.57 -15.38
C LEU A 202 6.78 -6.66 -15.58
N ILE A 203 5.49 -6.30 -15.60
CA ILE A 203 4.40 -7.25 -15.77
C ILE A 203 4.36 -7.82 -17.19
N HIS A 204 4.83 -7.08 -18.22
CA HIS A 204 4.85 -7.53 -19.60
C HIS A 204 6.05 -8.44 -19.94
N LYS A 205 7.12 -8.38 -19.15
CA LYS A 205 8.23 -9.34 -19.23
C LYS A 205 7.82 -10.69 -18.66
#